data_e893b672cda14915d95ec9a5243913f7
#
_entry.id   e893b672cda14915d95ec9a5243913f7
#
_cell.length_a   1.000
_cell.length_b   1.000
_cell.length_c   1.000
_cell.angle_alpha   90.00
_cell.angle_beta   90.00
_cell.angle_gamma   90.00
#
_symmetry.space_group_name_H-M   'P 1'
#
loop_
_entity.id
_entity.type
_entity.pdbx_description
1 polymer ?
#
loop_
_entity_poly.entity_id
_entity_poly.type
_entity_poly.pdbx_seq_one_letter_code
_entity_poly.pdbx_strand_id
1 'polypeptide(L)'
;MSARSFLSKGYVMSDSNQMDEHANASEALPISQRPASTAPGHWVLARVGKKVLRPGGLELTLQMLSEAKLTGSRVVEYAPGLGRTASEILAARPASYTGVDKDPVAAKHVRELVGIRGTVVNADAADTGLESGSADVVIGEAMLTMQGEKSKKAIISEAVRLLAPGGRYAIHELAVQPDTIDEELHTQIRKDLARAIHVNARPLTCAQWSQLLEECGLVVDSVHTAPMALLDFSRNIRDEGFLQTLRIIRNVLSDRELRARVLGMRKTFRTYQQWMCGVAIVAHKPLKGEDHDAQ
;
A
#
# COMPACT_ATOMS: atom_id res chain seq x y z
N MET A 1 -81.84 -6.88 6.42
CA MET A 1 -81.73 -6.93 7.89
C MET A 1 -80.23 -6.75 8.17
N SER A 2 -79.96 -5.67 8.73
CA SER A 2 -79.16 -5.29 9.88
C SER A 2 -77.68 -5.38 9.66
N ALA A 3 -76.98 -4.36 9.48
CA ALA A 3 -76.62 -3.15 10.25
C ALA A 3 -75.43 -3.38 11.23
N ARG A 4 -74.54 -2.40 11.11
CA ARG A 4 -73.67 -1.85 12.15
C ARG A 4 -72.26 -2.53 12.21
N SER A 5 -71.21 -1.83 12.20
CA SER A 5 -70.81 -0.49 12.65
C SER A 5 -69.46 -0.65 13.44
N PHE A 6 -68.61 0.38 13.28
CA PHE A 6 -67.61 0.89 14.24
C PHE A 6 -66.25 0.20 14.27
N LEU A 7 -65.14 0.81 14.36
CA LEU A 7 -64.59 2.13 14.56
C LEU A 7 -63.10 2.07 14.26
N SER A 8 -62.57 3.00 13.55
CA SER A 8 -61.47 3.91 13.90
C SER A 8 -60.58 3.49 15.08
N LYS A 9 -59.32 3.32 14.82
CA LYS A 9 -58.22 3.84 15.64
C LYS A 9 -56.92 3.58 14.92
N GLY A 10 -56.28 4.62 14.60
CA GLY A 10 -55.14 5.17 15.28
C GLY A 10 -53.92 4.89 14.45
N TYR A 11 -53.69 5.75 13.45
CA TYR A 11 -52.39 5.88 12.83
C TYR A 11 -51.48 6.56 13.85
N VAL A 12 -50.64 5.75 14.52
CA VAL A 12 -49.55 6.26 15.34
C VAL A 12 -48.36 6.48 14.40
N MET A 13 -48.10 7.75 14.16
CA MET A 13 -46.79 8.19 13.67
C MET A 13 -45.76 7.77 14.76
N SER A 14 -44.90 6.85 14.45
CA SER A 14 -43.68 6.65 15.22
C SER A 14 -42.51 6.63 14.27
N ASP A 15 -41.81 7.69 14.43
CA ASP A 15 -40.37 7.86 14.43
C ASP A 15 -39.59 7.63 13.12
N SER A 16 -39.52 8.76 12.44
CA SER A 16 -38.44 9.21 11.56
C SER A 16 -37.09 9.33 12.29
N ASN A 17 -36.66 8.29 13.05
CA ASN A 17 -35.38 8.34 13.81
C ASN A 17 -34.50 7.09 13.62
N GLN A 18 -34.73 6.32 12.55
CA GLN A 18 -33.89 5.15 12.23
C GLN A 18 -33.07 5.30 10.94
N MET A 19 -33.03 6.48 10.32
CA MET A 19 -32.25 6.72 9.10
C MET A 19 -30.86 7.38 9.33
N ASP A 20 -30.51 7.78 10.54
CA ASP A 20 -29.24 8.48 10.80
C ASP A 20 -28.17 7.66 11.55
N GLU A 21 -28.40 6.37 11.86
CA GLU A 21 -27.41 5.53 12.54
C GLU A 21 -26.41 4.82 11.59
N HIS A 22 -26.58 4.91 10.26
CA HIS A 22 -25.63 4.31 9.31
C HIS A 22 -24.58 5.27 8.75
N ALA A 23 -24.51 6.52 9.22
CA ALA A 23 -23.59 7.53 8.70
C ALA A 23 -22.33 7.75 9.56
N ASN A 24 -22.08 6.97 10.63
CA ASN A 24 -20.95 7.23 11.55
C ASN A 24 -20.20 5.99 12.02
N ALA A 25 -20.11 4.94 11.22
CA ALA A 25 -19.01 4.01 11.35
C ALA A 25 -17.78 4.67 10.72
N SER A 26 -17.08 5.52 11.47
CA SER A 26 -15.71 5.89 11.13
C SER A 26 -14.93 4.57 11.10
N GLU A 27 -14.65 4.06 9.89
CA GLU A 27 -13.79 2.90 9.69
C GLU A 27 -12.55 3.09 10.56
N ALA A 28 -12.38 2.29 11.60
CA ALA A 28 -11.26 2.39 12.49
C ALA A 28 -10.00 2.07 11.70
N LEU A 29 -9.22 3.10 11.37
CA LEU A 29 -7.92 2.92 10.69
C LEU A 29 -7.00 2.08 11.58
N PRO A 30 -6.15 1.22 11.00
CA PRO A 30 -5.10 0.55 11.75
C PRO A 30 -4.35 1.56 12.63
N ILE A 31 -4.10 1.20 13.89
CA ILE A 31 -3.43 2.07 14.88
C ILE A 31 -4.15 3.44 15.10
N SER A 32 -5.47 3.49 14.90
CA SER A 32 -6.28 4.71 15.10
C SER A 32 -6.19 5.30 16.51
N GLN A 33 -5.89 4.47 17.51
CA GLN A 33 -5.81 4.88 18.93
C GLN A 33 -4.45 5.48 19.34
N ARG A 34 -3.40 5.39 18.50
CA ARG A 34 -2.10 5.99 18.85
C ARG A 34 -2.14 7.51 18.65
N PRO A 35 -1.54 8.32 19.57
CA PRO A 35 -1.37 9.75 19.33
C PRO A 35 -0.66 10.02 18.00
N ALA A 36 -1.00 11.12 17.32
CA ALA A 36 -0.37 11.48 16.04
C ALA A 36 1.14 11.72 16.20
N SER A 37 1.58 12.19 17.37
CA SER A 37 3.00 12.39 17.72
C SER A 37 3.84 11.12 17.64
N THR A 38 3.27 9.95 17.91
CA THR A 38 3.98 8.66 17.92
C THR A 38 3.60 7.73 16.79
N ALA A 39 2.55 8.05 16.04
CA ALA A 39 2.08 7.23 14.95
C ALA A 39 3.07 7.21 13.77
N PRO A 40 3.24 6.06 13.07
CA PRO A 40 3.96 5.98 11.82
C PRO A 40 3.41 6.96 10.78
N GLY A 41 4.31 7.54 9.95
CA GLY A 41 3.95 8.60 9.01
C GLY A 41 2.83 8.24 8.03
N HIS A 42 2.81 7.01 7.52
CA HIS A 42 1.76 6.55 6.61
C HIS A 42 0.38 6.53 7.30
N TRP A 43 0.28 6.17 8.59
CA TRP A 43 -0.98 6.25 9.34
C TRP A 43 -1.39 7.68 9.68
N VAL A 44 -0.42 8.59 9.90
CA VAL A 44 -0.71 10.02 10.01
C VAL A 44 -1.33 10.54 8.71
N LEU A 45 -0.78 10.16 7.56
CA LEU A 45 -1.33 10.53 6.26
C LEU A 45 -2.70 9.90 5.98
N ALA A 46 -2.90 8.64 6.36
CA ALA A 46 -4.22 7.99 6.28
C ALA A 46 -5.27 8.71 7.12
N ARG A 47 -4.94 9.14 8.35
CA ARG A 47 -5.86 9.91 9.24
C ARG A 47 -6.29 11.24 8.66
N VAL A 48 -5.43 11.94 7.93
CA VAL A 48 -5.85 13.16 7.22
C VAL A 48 -6.66 12.87 5.97
N GLY A 49 -6.87 11.60 5.61
CA GLY A 49 -7.72 11.16 4.52
C GLY A 49 -6.98 10.83 3.23
N LYS A 50 -5.64 10.71 3.27
CA LYS A 50 -4.84 10.31 2.10
C LYS A 50 -4.96 8.80 1.87
N LYS A 51 -5.30 8.40 0.64
CA LYS A 51 -5.50 7.01 0.23
C LYS A 51 -4.32 6.43 -0.54
N VAL A 52 -3.62 7.28 -1.31
CA VAL A 52 -2.43 6.90 -2.07
C VAL A 52 -1.19 7.21 -1.23
N LEU A 53 -0.58 6.18 -0.63
CA LEU A 53 0.52 6.30 0.33
C LEU A 53 1.85 5.79 -0.25
N ARG A 54 2.05 5.93 -1.56
CA ARG A 54 3.20 5.38 -2.32
C ARG A 54 4.13 6.48 -2.79
N PRO A 55 5.45 6.23 -2.80
CA PRO A 55 6.44 7.25 -3.17
C PRO A 55 6.24 7.83 -4.57
N GLY A 56 6.01 6.98 -5.58
CA GLY A 56 5.82 7.36 -6.99
C GLY A 56 4.37 7.70 -7.37
N GLY A 57 3.41 7.60 -6.43
CA GLY A 57 2.00 7.86 -6.67
C GLY A 57 1.27 6.75 -7.44
N LEU A 58 0.00 6.99 -7.77
CA LEU A 58 -0.86 5.98 -8.40
C LEU A 58 -0.40 5.62 -9.84
N GLU A 59 0.11 6.59 -10.59
CA GLU A 59 0.54 6.38 -11.98
C GLU A 59 1.65 5.32 -12.08
N LEU A 60 2.67 5.39 -11.22
CA LEU A 60 3.74 4.40 -11.17
C LEU A 60 3.23 3.02 -10.76
N THR A 61 2.26 2.95 -9.82
CA THR A 61 1.57 1.70 -9.48
C THR A 61 0.85 1.11 -10.69
N LEU A 62 0.06 1.90 -11.41
CA LEU A 62 -0.70 1.41 -12.57
C LEU A 62 0.23 0.92 -13.69
N GLN A 63 1.37 1.59 -13.90
CA GLN A 63 2.40 1.12 -14.83
C GLN A 63 2.94 -0.24 -14.39
N MET A 64 3.36 -0.39 -13.14
CA MET A 64 3.83 -1.66 -12.58
C MET A 64 2.80 -2.78 -12.72
N LEU A 65 1.53 -2.51 -12.37
CA LEU A 65 0.45 -3.48 -12.45
C LEU A 65 0.17 -3.93 -13.89
N SER A 66 0.31 -3.03 -14.88
CA SER A 66 0.13 -3.36 -16.29
C SER A 66 1.16 -4.36 -16.80
N GLU A 67 2.40 -4.27 -16.29
CA GLU A 67 3.52 -5.15 -16.66
C GLU A 67 3.50 -6.47 -15.87
N ALA A 68 2.91 -6.48 -14.68
CA ALA A 68 2.78 -7.67 -13.85
C ALA A 68 1.84 -8.75 -14.41
N LYS A 69 1.04 -8.43 -15.45
CA LYS A 69 0.12 -9.37 -16.15
C LYS A 69 -0.92 -10.01 -15.24
N LEU A 70 -1.73 -9.20 -14.60
CA LEU A 70 -2.69 -9.61 -13.57
C LEU A 70 -3.90 -10.42 -14.10
N THR A 71 -4.35 -10.13 -15.33
CA THR A 71 -5.57 -10.74 -15.88
C THR A 71 -5.47 -12.26 -15.95
N GLY A 72 -6.38 -12.96 -15.28
CA GLY A 72 -6.40 -14.42 -15.22
C GLY A 72 -5.30 -15.04 -14.35
N SER A 73 -4.50 -14.26 -13.65
CA SER A 73 -3.41 -14.72 -12.78
C SER A 73 -3.89 -14.94 -11.33
N ARG A 74 -3.24 -15.86 -10.62
CA ARG A 74 -3.36 -16.01 -9.17
C ARG A 74 -2.47 -14.96 -8.51
N VAL A 75 -3.08 -13.97 -7.86
CA VAL A 75 -2.38 -12.82 -7.32
C VAL A 75 -2.32 -12.87 -5.80
N VAL A 76 -1.12 -12.67 -5.24
CA VAL A 76 -0.89 -12.45 -3.82
C VAL A 76 -0.40 -11.01 -3.62
N GLU A 77 -1.05 -10.24 -2.75
CA GLU A 77 -0.64 -8.88 -2.39
C GLU A 77 -0.14 -8.85 -0.95
N TYR A 78 1.09 -8.38 -0.73
CA TYR A 78 1.68 -8.16 0.58
C TYR A 78 1.34 -6.79 1.14
N ALA A 79 0.93 -6.75 2.39
CA ALA A 79 0.60 -5.55 3.14
C ALA A 79 -0.38 -4.61 2.39
N PRO A 80 -1.56 -5.08 1.96
CA PRO A 80 -2.53 -4.26 1.21
C PRO A 80 -3.02 -3.01 1.95
N GLY A 81 -2.87 -2.94 3.26
CA GLY A 81 -3.11 -1.77 4.09
C GLY A 81 -4.53 -1.20 3.98
N LEU A 82 -4.69 -0.09 3.23
CA LEU A 82 -5.99 0.53 2.96
C LEU A 82 -6.73 -0.07 1.74
N GLY A 83 -6.18 -1.10 1.10
CA GLY A 83 -6.82 -1.82 -0.01
C GLY A 83 -6.90 -1.05 -1.33
N ARG A 84 -6.14 0.06 -1.48
CA ARG A 84 -6.16 0.83 -2.74
C ARG A 84 -5.64 0.00 -3.91
N THR A 85 -4.51 -0.70 -3.73
CA THR A 85 -3.95 -1.58 -4.77
C THR A 85 -4.81 -2.81 -4.96
N ALA A 86 -5.36 -3.40 -3.89
CA ALA A 86 -6.33 -4.49 -3.99
C ALA A 86 -7.48 -4.17 -4.95
N SER A 87 -8.01 -2.94 -4.89
CA SER A 87 -9.08 -2.49 -5.79
C SER A 87 -8.65 -2.46 -7.26
N GLU A 88 -7.43 -2.01 -7.56
CA GLU A 88 -6.87 -1.99 -8.93
C GLU A 88 -6.58 -3.42 -9.43
N ILE A 89 -6.04 -4.28 -8.56
CA ILE A 89 -5.80 -5.69 -8.88
C ILE A 89 -7.12 -6.39 -9.23
N LEU A 90 -8.16 -6.20 -8.41
CA LEU A 90 -9.48 -6.81 -8.65
C LEU A 90 -10.15 -6.27 -9.92
N ALA A 91 -9.91 -5.00 -10.29
CA ALA A 91 -10.39 -4.43 -11.54
C ALA A 91 -9.73 -5.08 -12.77
N ALA A 92 -8.49 -5.56 -12.65
CA ALA A 92 -7.78 -6.30 -13.70
C ALA A 92 -8.26 -7.75 -13.88
N ARG A 93 -9.26 -8.21 -13.10
CA ARG A 93 -9.87 -9.55 -13.17
C ARG A 93 -8.86 -10.70 -13.05
N PRO A 94 -8.16 -10.81 -11.92
CA PRO A 94 -7.31 -11.96 -11.64
C PRO A 94 -8.16 -13.25 -11.53
N ALA A 95 -7.54 -14.41 -11.70
CA ALA A 95 -8.18 -15.70 -11.41
C ALA A 95 -8.48 -15.85 -9.91
N SER A 96 -7.57 -15.36 -9.06
CA SER A 96 -7.78 -15.26 -7.62
C SER A 96 -6.97 -14.11 -7.03
N TYR A 97 -7.43 -13.59 -5.89
CA TYR A 97 -6.73 -12.59 -5.09
C TYR A 97 -6.58 -13.08 -3.65
N THR A 98 -5.37 -12.99 -3.12
CA THR A 98 -5.07 -13.23 -1.71
C THR A 98 -4.26 -12.08 -1.14
N GLY A 99 -4.82 -11.33 -0.21
CA GLY A 99 -4.08 -10.32 0.57
C GLY A 99 -3.40 -10.97 1.77
N VAL A 100 -2.18 -10.58 2.07
CA VAL A 100 -1.44 -10.98 3.27
C VAL A 100 -1.06 -9.75 4.06
N ASP A 101 -1.60 -9.58 5.26
CA ASP A 101 -1.28 -8.45 6.14
C ASP A 101 -1.10 -8.92 7.58
N LYS A 102 -0.01 -8.48 8.21
CA LYS A 102 0.26 -8.83 9.61
C LYS A 102 -0.54 -8.01 10.62
N ASP A 103 -1.04 -6.84 10.21
CA ASP A 103 -1.92 -6.03 11.04
C ASP A 103 -3.36 -6.57 10.94
N PRO A 104 -3.94 -7.09 12.04
CA PRO A 104 -5.28 -7.69 12.00
C PRO A 104 -6.38 -6.69 11.65
N VAL A 105 -6.18 -5.38 11.93
CA VAL A 105 -7.16 -4.34 11.59
C VAL A 105 -7.11 -4.06 10.09
N ALA A 106 -5.91 -3.94 9.51
CA ALA A 106 -5.73 -3.81 8.06
C ALA A 106 -6.27 -5.04 7.33
N ALA A 107 -5.93 -6.25 7.80
CA ALA A 107 -6.43 -7.50 7.23
C ALA A 107 -7.97 -7.58 7.25
N LYS A 108 -8.61 -7.16 8.35
CA LYS A 108 -10.07 -7.10 8.45
C LYS A 108 -10.65 -6.10 7.45
N HIS A 109 -10.11 -4.87 7.40
CA HIS A 109 -10.55 -3.83 6.48
C HIS A 109 -10.48 -4.29 5.02
N VAL A 110 -9.34 -4.87 4.62
CA VAL A 110 -9.18 -5.38 3.24
C VAL A 110 -10.10 -6.56 2.97
N ARG A 111 -10.35 -7.45 3.94
CA ARG A 111 -11.30 -8.56 3.79
C ARG A 111 -12.72 -8.04 3.50
N GLU A 112 -13.15 -7.01 4.18
CA GLU A 112 -14.44 -6.36 3.93
C GLU A 112 -14.50 -5.71 2.53
N LEU A 113 -13.40 -5.06 2.10
CA LEU A 113 -13.30 -4.43 0.79
C LEU A 113 -13.32 -5.45 -0.36
N VAL A 114 -12.58 -6.55 -0.25
CA VAL A 114 -12.51 -7.55 -1.34
C VAL A 114 -13.78 -8.42 -1.39
N GLY A 115 -14.44 -8.64 -0.25
CA GLY A 115 -15.66 -9.46 -0.12
C GLY A 115 -15.47 -10.86 -0.70
N ILE A 116 -16.41 -11.30 -1.53
CA ILE A 116 -16.36 -12.61 -2.18
C ILE A 116 -15.34 -12.72 -3.32
N ARG A 117 -14.70 -11.62 -3.72
CA ARG A 117 -13.76 -11.58 -4.87
C ARG A 117 -12.34 -11.98 -4.49
N GLY A 118 -12.07 -12.24 -3.20
CA GLY A 118 -10.73 -12.60 -2.74
C GLY A 118 -10.71 -13.05 -1.30
N THR A 119 -9.54 -13.46 -0.85
CA THR A 119 -9.28 -13.87 0.54
C THR A 119 -8.23 -12.95 1.17
N VAL A 120 -8.20 -12.90 2.50
CA VAL A 120 -7.16 -12.16 3.24
C VAL A 120 -6.67 -13.01 4.40
N VAL A 121 -5.37 -13.25 4.44
CA VAL A 121 -4.66 -13.99 5.49
C VAL A 121 -4.01 -12.99 6.43
N ASN A 122 -4.17 -13.19 7.73
CA ASN A 122 -3.46 -12.42 8.73
C ASN A 122 -2.15 -13.14 9.07
N ALA A 123 -1.07 -12.79 8.38
CA ALA A 123 0.25 -13.43 8.50
C ALA A 123 1.38 -12.43 8.20
N ASP A 124 2.61 -12.79 8.52
CA ASP A 124 3.80 -12.03 8.12
C ASP A 124 4.13 -12.34 6.65
N ALA A 125 4.53 -11.31 5.89
CA ALA A 125 4.93 -11.48 4.49
C ALA A 125 6.21 -12.33 4.32
N ALA A 126 6.99 -12.54 5.38
CA ALA A 126 8.15 -13.44 5.38
C ALA A 126 7.78 -14.90 5.68
N ASP A 127 6.55 -15.17 6.14
CA ASP A 127 6.01 -16.49 6.45
C ASP A 127 4.48 -16.46 6.32
N THR A 128 4.01 -16.60 5.10
CA THR A 128 2.59 -16.43 4.76
C THR A 128 1.72 -17.63 5.08
N GLY A 129 2.33 -18.81 5.23
CA GLY A 129 1.61 -20.09 5.35
C GLY A 129 0.91 -20.56 4.07
N LEU A 130 1.08 -19.84 2.94
CA LEU A 130 0.52 -20.24 1.64
C LEU A 130 1.38 -21.31 0.98
N GLU A 131 0.80 -22.10 0.07
CA GLU A 131 1.51 -23.17 -0.64
C GLU A 131 2.55 -22.63 -1.61
N SER A 132 3.67 -23.37 -1.77
CA SER A 132 4.70 -23.05 -2.75
C SER A 132 4.17 -23.17 -4.18
N GLY A 133 4.52 -22.22 -5.06
CA GLY A 133 4.05 -22.21 -6.45
C GLY A 133 2.55 -21.88 -6.60
N SER A 134 1.91 -21.36 -5.55
CA SER A 134 0.48 -21.04 -5.55
C SER A 134 0.15 -19.71 -6.22
N ALA A 135 1.13 -18.87 -6.55
CA ALA A 135 0.93 -17.55 -7.13
C ALA A 135 1.59 -17.45 -8.52
N ASP A 136 0.93 -16.73 -9.44
CA ASP A 136 1.50 -16.31 -10.72
C ASP A 136 2.07 -14.89 -10.61
N VAL A 137 1.52 -14.09 -9.71
CA VAL A 137 2.00 -12.73 -9.41
C VAL A 137 1.97 -12.49 -7.91
N VAL A 138 3.09 -11.95 -7.39
CA VAL A 138 3.17 -11.39 -6.03
C VAL A 138 3.39 -9.89 -6.15
N ILE A 139 2.73 -9.08 -5.32
CA ILE A 139 2.83 -7.62 -5.33
C ILE A 139 3.15 -7.11 -3.93
N GLY A 140 4.10 -6.17 -3.82
CA GLY A 140 4.41 -5.48 -2.58
C GLY A 140 4.64 -3.99 -2.80
N GLU A 141 3.89 -3.11 -2.14
CA GLU A 141 4.03 -1.67 -2.29
C GLU A 141 4.32 -0.97 -0.97
N ALA A 142 5.35 -0.13 -0.95
CA ALA A 142 5.74 0.74 0.15
C ALA A 142 5.89 -0.01 1.50
N MET A 143 6.37 -1.25 1.45
CA MET A 143 6.49 -2.09 2.63
C MET A 143 7.93 -2.56 2.91
N LEU A 144 8.72 -2.84 1.86
CA LEU A 144 10.10 -3.31 2.00
C LEU A 144 11.05 -2.20 2.50
N THR A 145 10.84 -0.96 2.10
CA THR A 145 11.65 0.18 2.58
C THR A 145 11.70 0.27 4.10
N MET A 146 10.66 -0.16 4.81
CA MET A 146 10.56 -0.13 6.27
C MET A 146 11.18 -1.35 6.95
N GLN A 147 11.75 -2.27 6.21
CA GLN A 147 12.34 -3.51 6.70
C GLN A 147 13.88 -3.42 6.80
N GLY A 148 14.46 -4.19 7.72
CA GLY A 148 15.89 -4.44 7.76
C GLY A 148 16.32 -5.38 6.62
N GLU A 149 17.62 -5.45 6.31
CA GLU A 149 18.14 -6.27 5.21
C GLU A 149 17.70 -7.74 5.30
N LYS A 150 17.87 -8.36 6.47
CA LYS A 150 17.45 -9.76 6.69
C LYS A 150 15.95 -9.95 6.44
N SER A 151 15.12 -9.01 6.89
CA SER A 151 13.67 -9.08 6.69
C SER A 151 13.30 -8.85 5.22
N LYS A 152 13.96 -7.91 4.51
CA LYS A 152 13.77 -7.73 3.07
C LYS A 152 14.04 -9.03 2.33
N LYS A 153 15.20 -9.65 2.57
CA LYS A 153 15.57 -10.94 1.92
C LYS A 153 14.57 -12.05 2.27
N ALA A 154 14.13 -12.15 3.52
CA ALA A 154 13.14 -13.15 3.92
C ALA A 154 11.80 -12.97 3.20
N ILE A 155 11.29 -11.72 3.11
CA ILE A 155 10.04 -11.41 2.41
C ILE A 155 10.16 -11.70 0.90
N ILE A 156 11.27 -11.31 0.27
CA ILE A 156 11.50 -11.59 -1.16
C ILE A 156 11.64 -13.10 -1.40
N SER A 157 12.36 -13.82 -0.54
CA SER A 157 12.48 -15.28 -0.62
C SER A 157 11.14 -15.99 -0.48
N GLU A 158 10.26 -15.48 0.39
CA GLU A 158 8.89 -16.00 0.51
C GLU A 158 8.08 -15.72 -0.76
N ALA A 159 8.21 -14.53 -1.38
CA ALA A 159 7.60 -14.24 -2.67
C ALA A 159 8.09 -15.23 -3.75
N VAL A 160 9.40 -15.48 -3.83
CA VAL A 160 9.97 -16.47 -4.76
C VAL A 160 9.45 -17.87 -4.49
N ARG A 161 9.26 -18.26 -3.23
CA ARG A 161 8.67 -19.56 -2.86
C ARG A 161 7.24 -19.69 -3.35
N LEU A 162 6.44 -18.63 -3.19
CA LEU A 162 5.04 -18.59 -3.63
C LEU A 162 4.88 -18.59 -5.14
N LEU A 163 5.83 -18.00 -5.87
CA LEU A 163 5.74 -17.90 -7.33
C LEU A 163 5.90 -19.26 -8.01
N ALA A 164 4.99 -19.52 -8.95
CA ALA A 164 5.16 -20.55 -9.96
C ALA A 164 6.36 -20.20 -10.87
N PRO A 165 7.00 -21.17 -11.56
CA PRO A 165 8.00 -20.87 -12.58
C PRO A 165 7.46 -19.89 -13.62
N GLY A 166 8.21 -18.83 -13.97
CA GLY A 166 7.77 -17.74 -14.85
C GLY A 166 6.82 -16.74 -14.21
N GLY A 167 6.45 -16.93 -12.93
CA GLY A 167 5.65 -15.97 -12.16
C GLY A 167 6.44 -14.70 -11.83
N ARG A 168 5.73 -13.60 -11.53
CA ARG A 168 6.30 -12.26 -11.36
C ARG A 168 6.19 -11.74 -9.94
N TYR A 169 7.24 -11.10 -9.47
CA TYR A 169 7.19 -10.26 -8.29
C TYR A 169 7.29 -8.79 -8.71
N ALA A 170 6.31 -8.00 -8.32
CA ALA A 170 6.24 -6.57 -8.62
C ALA A 170 6.32 -5.77 -7.33
N ILE A 171 7.27 -4.84 -7.25
CA ILE A 171 7.47 -3.97 -6.08
C ILE A 171 7.38 -2.50 -6.47
N HIS A 172 6.82 -1.68 -5.57
CA HIS A 172 6.85 -0.22 -5.68
C HIS A 172 7.35 0.35 -4.35
N GLU A 173 8.57 0.87 -4.34
CA GLU A 173 9.27 1.27 -3.12
C GLU A 173 9.85 2.68 -3.22
N LEU A 174 10.29 3.23 -2.08
CA LEU A 174 11.10 4.43 -2.05
C LEU A 174 12.54 4.06 -2.44
N ALA A 175 13.11 4.83 -3.36
CA ALA A 175 14.51 4.74 -3.71
C ALA A 175 15.25 6.06 -3.50
N VAL A 176 16.56 5.97 -3.38
CA VAL A 176 17.48 7.10 -3.43
C VAL A 176 18.21 7.12 -4.76
N GLN A 177 18.58 8.32 -5.23
CA GLN A 177 19.24 8.54 -6.50
C GLN A 177 20.28 9.66 -6.39
N PRO A 178 21.32 9.69 -7.28
CA PRO A 178 21.66 8.65 -8.26
C PRO A 178 22.18 7.36 -7.58
N ASP A 179 22.39 6.29 -8.33
CA ASP A 179 22.96 5.04 -7.79
C ASP A 179 24.37 5.23 -7.21
N THR A 180 25.06 6.28 -7.62
CA THR A 180 26.37 6.74 -7.12
C THR A 180 26.28 7.72 -5.96
N ILE A 181 25.14 7.81 -5.28
CA ILE A 181 24.94 8.72 -4.14
C ILE A 181 26.02 8.49 -3.08
N ASP A 182 26.53 9.60 -2.52
CA ASP A 182 27.50 9.54 -1.42
C ASP A 182 26.92 8.83 -0.18
N GLU A 183 27.71 7.96 0.44
CA GLU A 183 27.26 7.13 1.58
C GLU A 183 26.91 7.95 2.82
N GLU A 184 27.60 9.08 3.07
CA GLU A 184 27.26 9.97 4.19
C GLU A 184 25.90 10.63 3.95
N LEU A 185 25.68 11.13 2.74
CA LEU A 185 24.40 11.71 2.35
C LEU A 185 23.27 10.68 2.40
N HIS A 186 23.50 9.47 1.88
CA HIS A 186 22.51 8.37 1.97
C HIS A 186 22.17 8.05 3.43
N THR A 187 23.18 7.95 4.28
CA THR A 187 22.98 7.72 5.72
C THR A 187 22.23 8.87 6.39
N GLN A 188 22.53 10.12 6.01
CA GLN A 188 21.83 11.29 6.55
C GLN A 188 20.34 11.29 6.13
N ILE A 189 20.06 11.01 4.85
CA ILE A 189 18.68 10.86 4.34
C ILE A 189 17.92 9.82 5.15
N ARG A 190 18.49 8.63 5.37
CA ARG A 190 17.87 7.55 6.16
C ARG A 190 17.55 8.00 7.59
N LYS A 191 18.47 8.68 8.27
CA LYS A 191 18.27 9.19 9.64
C LYS A 191 17.14 10.22 9.69
N ASP A 192 17.12 11.16 8.76
CA ASP A 192 16.14 12.23 8.77
C ASP A 192 14.76 11.74 8.35
N LEU A 193 14.68 10.81 7.40
CA LEU A 193 13.44 10.11 7.08
C LEU A 193 12.89 9.36 8.30
N ALA A 194 13.72 8.55 8.97
CA ALA A 194 13.30 7.79 10.14
C ALA A 194 12.73 8.69 11.25
N ARG A 195 13.36 9.86 11.49
CA ARG A 195 12.86 10.86 12.44
C ARG A 195 11.54 11.49 11.99
N ALA A 196 11.41 11.82 10.69
CA ALA A 196 10.22 12.49 10.17
C ALA A 196 9.00 11.58 10.14
N ILE A 197 9.17 10.32 9.70
CA ILE A 197 8.04 9.38 9.52
C ILE A 197 7.84 8.43 10.70
N HIS A 198 8.70 8.47 11.72
CA HIS A 198 8.69 7.58 12.90
C HIS A 198 8.68 6.08 12.52
N VAL A 199 9.36 5.75 11.45
CA VAL A 199 9.62 4.37 10.99
C VAL A 199 11.06 4.31 10.51
N ASN A 200 11.75 3.20 10.79
CA ASN A 200 13.11 3.01 10.36
C ASN A 200 13.18 2.74 8.85
N ALA A 201 12.99 3.80 8.05
CA ALA A 201 13.07 3.71 6.60
C ALA A 201 14.51 3.46 6.15
N ARG A 202 14.66 2.47 5.27
CA ARG A 202 15.93 2.06 4.66
C ARG A 202 15.76 1.96 3.14
N PRO A 203 15.57 3.10 2.46
CA PRO A 203 15.51 3.11 1.00
C PRO A 203 16.87 2.67 0.44
N LEU A 204 16.82 1.93 -0.64
CA LEU A 204 17.98 1.53 -1.44
C LEU A 204 18.05 2.40 -2.69
N THR A 205 19.16 2.35 -3.42
CA THR A 205 19.20 2.90 -4.77
C THR A 205 18.43 1.99 -5.73
N CYS A 206 18.14 2.47 -6.96
CA CYS A 206 17.45 1.64 -7.95
C CYS A 206 18.28 0.38 -8.30
N ALA A 207 19.59 0.54 -8.48
CA ALA A 207 20.50 -0.59 -8.71
C ALA A 207 20.52 -1.57 -7.55
N GLN A 208 20.56 -1.07 -6.30
CA GLN A 208 20.54 -1.93 -5.10
C GLN A 208 19.21 -2.69 -4.94
N TRP A 209 18.07 -2.08 -5.31
CA TRP A 209 16.79 -2.79 -5.32
C TRP A 209 16.76 -3.92 -6.34
N SER A 210 17.27 -3.68 -7.57
CA SER A 210 17.39 -4.71 -8.62
C SER A 210 18.30 -5.83 -8.16
N GLN A 211 19.50 -5.50 -7.69
CA GLN A 211 20.48 -6.47 -7.17
C GLN A 211 19.89 -7.34 -6.05
N LEU A 212 19.13 -6.74 -5.12
CA LEU A 212 18.50 -7.49 -4.03
C LEU A 212 17.48 -8.52 -4.52
N LEU A 213 16.72 -8.21 -5.58
CA LEU A 213 15.80 -9.15 -6.21
C LEU A 213 16.56 -10.27 -6.92
N GLU A 214 17.63 -9.94 -7.63
CA GLU A 214 18.51 -10.90 -8.33
C GLU A 214 19.22 -11.83 -7.35
N GLU A 215 19.75 -11.30 -6.23
CA GLU A 215 20.33 -12.11 -5.15
C GLU A 215 19.34 -13.12 -4.53
N CYS A 216 18.03 -12.87 -4.66
CA CYS A 216 16.99 -13.79 -4.22
C CYS A 216 16.51 -14.74 -5.32
N GLY A 217 17.16 -14.77 -6.50
CA GLY A 217 16.87 -15.70 -7.60
C GLY A 217 15.78 -15.23 -8.57
N LEU A 218 15.55 -13.93 -8.65
CA LEU A 218 14.66 -13.32 -9.64
C LEU A 218 15.47 -12.70 -10.79
N VAL A 219 14.86 -12.58 -11.96
CA VAL A 219 15.40 -11.84 -13.11
C VAL A 219 14.58 -10.57 -13.27
N VAL A 220 15.25 -9.41 -13.29
CA VAL A 220 14.59 -8.11 -13.43
C VAL A 220 14.15 -7.88 -14.87
N ASP A 221 12.84 -7.69 -15.08
CA ASP A 221 12.24 -7.44 -16.39
C ASP A 221 12.20 -5.93 -16.71
N SER A 222 11.84 -5.11 -15.73
CA SER A 222 11.71 -3.67 -15.91
C SER A 222 11.91 -2.87 -14.62
N VAL A 223 12.42 -1.64 -14.77
CA VAL A 223 12.62 -0.67 -13.70
C VAL A 223 12.07 0.67 -14.16
N HIS A 224 11.11 1.22 -13.42
CA HIS A 224 10.54 2.54 -13.67
C HIS A 224 10.69 3.42 -12.46
N THR A 225 10.90 4.71 -12.68
CA THR A 225 11.02 5.68 -11.59
C THR A 225 10.04 6.84 -11.78
N ALA A 226 9.60 7.40 -10.67
CA ALA A 226 8.82 8.63 -10.66
C ALA A 226 9.31 9.55 -9.53
N PRO A 227 9.23 10.89 -9.70
CA PRO A 227 9.60 11.81 -8.64
C PRO A 227 8.85 11.53 -7.34
N MET A 228 9.55 11.62 -6.21
CA MET A 228 8.96 11.50 -4.89
C MET A 228 8.09 12.74 -4.59
N ALA A 229 6.79 12.61 -4.76
CA ALA A 229 5.83 13.71 -4.65
C ALA A 229 4.66 13.43 -3.68
N LEU A 230 4.87 12.56 -2.68
CA LEU A 230 3.84 12.09 -1.76
C LEU A 230 3.05 13.21 -1.06
N LEU A 231 3.68 14.35 -0.78
CA LEU A 231 3.08 15.52 -0.14
C LEU A 231 3.06 16.77 -1.04
N ASP A 232 3.19 16.58 -2.35
CA ASP A 232 3.00 17.64 -3.35
C ASP A 232 1.51 17.87 -3.61
N PHE A 233 1.10 19.14 -3.66
CA PHE A 233 -0.31 19.51 -3.83
C PHE A 233 -0.87 19.10 -5.20
N SER A 234 -0.11 19.33 -6.26
CA SER A 234 -0.53 18.97 -7.63
C SER A 234 -0.66 17.46 -7.79
N ARG A 235 0.25 16.70 -7.18
CA ARG A 235 0.20 15.24 -7.15
C ARG A 235 -1.00 14.74 -6.34
N ASN A 236 -1.29 15.37 -5.19
CA ASN A 236 -2.45 14.98 -4.39
C ASN A 236 -3.76 15.16 -5.14
N ILE A 237 -3.92 16.23 -5.94
CA ILE A 237 -5.11 16.41 -6.78
C ILE A 237 -5.21 15.28 -7.83
N ARG A 238 -4.11 14.86 -8.41
CA ARG A 238 -4.07 13.79 -9.42
C ARG A 238 -4.38 12.42 -8.81
N ASP A 239 -3.78 12.11 -7.65
CA ASP A 239 -3.89 10.80 -7.00
C ASP A 239 -5.20 10.63 -6.22
N GLU A 240 -5.68 11.69 -5.56
CA GLU A 240 -6.83 11.65 -4.63
C GLU A 240 -8.09 12.31 -5.22
N GLY A 241 -7.92 13.16 -6.22
CA GLY A 241 -8.97 14.03 -6.74
C GLY A 241 -9.13 15.35 -5.95
N PHE A 242 -9.76 16.34 -6.58
CA PHE A 242 -9.87 17.71 -6.03
C PHE A 242 -10.62 17.76 -4.69
N LEU A 243 -11.79 17.14 -4.59
CA LEU A 243 -12.61 17.16 -3.37
C LEU A 243 -11.92 16.47 -2.19
N GLN A 244 -11.28 15.33 -2.43
CA GLN A 244 -10.53 14.62 -1.39
C GLN A 244 -9.31 15.43 -0.95
N THR A 245 -8.61 16.09 -1.87
CA THR A 245 -7.49 16.98 -1.54
C THR A 245 -7.92 18.13 -0.65
N LEU A 246 -9.09 18.76 -0.91
CA LEU A 246 -9.65 19.79 -0.03
C LEU A 246 -10.00 19.23 1.36
N ARG A 247 -10.53 18.01 1.42
CA ARG A 247 -10.80 17.32 2.70
C ARG A 247 -9.52 17.08 3.49
N ILE A 248 -8.47 16.61 2.82
CA ILE A 248 -7.14 16.42 3.42
C ILE A 248 -6.62 17.74 4.00
N ILE A 249 -6.66 18.83 3.23
CA ILE A 249 -6.23 20.16 3.70
C ILE A 249 -7.02 20.59 4.94
N ARG A 250 -8.35 20.48 4.90
CA ARG A 250 -9.21 20.81 6.04
C ARG A 250 -8.80 19.98 7.27
N ASN A 251 -8.62 18.67 7.13
CA ASN A 251 -8.25 17.79 8.23
C ASN A 251 -6.87 18.14 8.81
N VAL A 252 -5.91 18.50 7.97
CA VAL A 252 -4.58 18.97 8.39
C VAL A 252 -4.69 20.30 9.15
N LEU A 253 -5.57 21.22 8.74
CA LEU A 253 -5.73 22.53 9.38
C LEU A 253 -6.51 22.45 10.70
N SER A 254 -7.44 21.51 10.84
CA SER A 254 -8.30 21.37 12.02
C SER A 254 -7.60 20.73 13.21
N ASP A 255 -6.51 19.99 13.01
CA ASP A 255 -5.76 19.31 14.07
C ASP A 255 -4.31 19.82 14.12
N ARG A 256 -3.95 20.43 15.25
CA ARG A 256 -2.62 21.04 15.45
C ARG A 256 -1.49 19.99 15.43
N GLU A 257 -1.73 18.83 16.01
CA GLU A 257 -0.74 17.75 16.08
C GLU A 257 -0.53 17.09 14.70
N LEU A 258 -1.62 16.74 14.00
CA LEU A 258 -1.56 16.22 12.63
C LEU A 258 -0.88 17.23 11.69
N ARG A 259 -1.22 18.53 11.83
CA ARG A 259 -0.58 19.58 11.04
C ARG A 259 0.92 19.65 11.25
N ALA A 260 1.38 19.65 12.51
CA ALA A 260 2.81 19.68 12.84
C ALA A 260 3.54 18.48 12.23
N ARG A 261 2.95 17.27 12.31
CA ARG A 261 3.49 16.05 11.76
C ARG A 261 3.57 16.08 10.22
N VAL A 262 2.49 16.46 9.55
CA VAL A 262 2.44 16.54 8.08
C VAL A 262 3.42 17.58 7.54
N LEU A 263 3.49 18.76 8.17
CA LEU A 263 4.44 19.79 7.76
C LEU A 263 5.90 19.39 8.02
N GLY A 264 6.19 18.69 9.13
CA GLY A 264 7.51 18.13 9.42
C GLY A 264 7.95 17.12 8.36
N MET A 265 7.10 16.15 8.01
CA MET A 265 7.35 15.19 6.93
C MET A 265 7.57 15.90 5.59
N ARG A 266 6.71 16.88 5.25
CA ARG A 266 6.82 17.65 4.00
C ARG A 266 8.14 18.41 3.92
N LYS A 267 8.61 19.00 5.03
CA LYS A 267 9.90 19.68 5.08
C LYS A 267 11.03 18.71 4.73
N THR A 268 11.09 17.55 5.38
CA THR A 268 12.13 16.53 5.12
C THR A 268 12.09 16.04 3.68
N PHE A 269 10.90 15.71 3.16
CA PHE A 269 10.75 15.26 1.77
C PHE A 269 11.19 16.32 0.76
N ARG A 270 10.89 17.60 1.00
CA ARG A 270 11.34 18.71 0.13
C ARG A 270 12.84 18.91 0.20
N THR A 271 13.45 18.79 1.40
CA THR A 271 14.90 18.91 1.58
C THR A 271 15.66 17.90 0.73
N TYR A 272 15.14 16.68 0.62
CA TYR A 272 15.80 15.58 -0.10
C TYR A 272 15.14 15.22 -1.43
N GLN A 273 14.24 16.04 -1.94
CA GLN A 273 13.43 15.75 -3.12
C GLN A 273 14.24 15.33 -4.36
N GLN A 274 15.40 15.94 -4.60
CA GLN A 274 16.25 15.62 -5.74
C GLN A 274 16.97 14.27 -5.62
N TRP A 275 17.13 13.77 -4.39
CA TRP A 275 17.79 12.49 -4.11
C TRP A 275 16.82 11.34 -3.79
N MET A 276 15.52 11.56 -3.97
CA MET A 276 14.51 10.54 -3.72
C MET A 276 13.58 10.38 -4.90
N CYS A 277 13.24 9.14 -5.19
CA CYS A 277 12.22 8.77 -6.18
C CYS A 277 11.38 7.59 -5.69
N GLY A 278 10.21 7.40 -6.28
CA GLY A 278 9.53 6.11 -6.28
C GLY A 278 10.16 5.23 -7.34
N VAL A 279 10.39 3.97 -7.04
CA VAL A 279 10.83 2.95 -7.98
C VAL A 279 9.80 1.84 -8.05
N ALA A 280 9.43 1.43 -9.26
CA ALA A 280 8.65 0.24 -9.52
C ALA A 280 9.51 -0.75 -10.31
N ILE A 281 9.58 -1.98 -9.82
CA ILE A 281 10.35 -3.06 -10.45
C ILE A 281 9.44 -4.26 -10.64
N VAL A 282 9.46 -4.83 -11.84
CA VAL A 282 8.87 -6.12 -12.12
C VAL A 282 10.00 -7.09 -12.42
N ALA A 283 9.99 -8.21 -11.73
CA ALA A 283 10.98 -9.28 -11.90
C ALA A 283 10.27 -10.63 -11.97
N HIS A 284 10.81 -11.60 -12.68
CA HIS A 284 10.22 -12.92 -12.77
C HIS A 284 11.10 -14.02 -12.16
N LYS A 285 10.45 -15.08 -11.72
CA LYS A 285 11.12 -16.32 -11.32
C LYS A 285 11.47 -17.10 -12.57
N PRO A 286 12.77 -17.46 -12.81
CA PRO A 286 13.20 -18.22 -13.98
C PRO A 286 12.38 -19.49 -14.18
N LEU A 287 12.23 -19.91 -15.43
CA LEU A 287 11.72 -21.24 -15.76
C LEU A 287 12.77 -22.29 -15.37
N LYS A 288 12.33 -23.48 -14.97
CA LYS A 288 13.24 -24.58 -14.70
C LYS A 288 14.04 -24.89 -15.96
N GLY A 289 15.34 -24.56 -15.99
CA GLY A 289 16.24 -24.79 -17.11
C GLY A 289 16.89 -23.54 -17.71
N GLU A 290 16.51 -22.33 -17.29
CA GLU A 290 17.14 -21.07 -17.73
C GLU A 290 18.41 -20.72 -16.92
N ASP A 291 18.75 -21.49 -15.87
CA ASP A 291 19.88 -21.20 -14.96
C ASP A 291 21.28 -21.47 -15.54
N HIS A 292 21.44 -21.80 -16.84
CA HIS A 292 22.72 -22.29 -17.37
C HIS A 292 23.42 -21.41 -18.42
N ASP A 293 22.86 -20.25 -18.83
CA ASP A 293 23.48 -19.45 -19.90
C ASP A 293 24.05 -18.08 -19.46
N ALA A 294 24.20 -17.83 -18.17
CA ALA A 294 24.83 -16.62 -17.65
C ALA A 294 26.14 -16.95 -16.91
N GLN A 295 27.17 -17.37 -17.65
CA GLN A 295 28.58 -17.33 -17.22
C GLN A 295 29.41 -16.54 -18.21
#